data_f939a2cacbc423269013a8bfc457c3bd
#
_entry.id   f939a2cacbc423269013a8bfc457c3bd
#
_cell.length_a   1.000
_cell.length_b   1.000
_cell.length_c   1.000
_cell.angle_alpha   90.00
_cell.angle_beta   90.00
_cell.angle_gamma   90.00
#
_symmetry.space_group_name_H-M   'P 1'
#
loop_
_entity.id
_entity.type
_entity.pdbx_description
1 polymer ?
#
loop_
_entity_poly.entity_id
_entity_poly.type
_entity_poly.pdbx_seq_one_letter_code
_entity_poly.pdbx_strand_id
1 'polypeptide(L)'
;MKQVNEHRAELASSASFNPFIAHDSSARVQMMGSHLSQALPVKDCQPRRILTGMEREFGRATFNVEIPVDAEIIDIIHKFTDTAGAGGIRINPTTVIIYMDARTNQFDAVEFNSYHSMHQSFGFNFVRTQAMRNLRPEQSIPAGTVLGRSPTLDDQDNYRIGLNVKSAFMSIPGVTEDGFIVSESLCKRMTTTCIKKTSFSWGKTWYPLNLYGDEKNYKPMPDIGDRIRDDGLICTLRRMDQ
;
A
#
# COMPACT_ATOMS: atom_id res chain seq x y z
N MET A 1 29.81 10.77 -14.86
CA MET A 1 28.71 10.03 -14.26
C MET A 1 29.02 9.35 -12.91
N LYS A 2 30.24 8.85 -12.67
CA LYS A 2 30.62 8.26 -11.35
C LYS A 2 30.60 9.24 -10.16
N GLN A 3 31.05 10.48 -10.34
CA GLN A 3 31.10 11.47 -9.24
C GLN A 3 29.71 11.93 -8.72
N VAL A 4 28.68 11.87 -9.54
CA VAL A 4 27.31 12.28 -9.13
C VAL A 4 26.68 11.23 -8.20
N ASN A 5 27.12 9.97 -8.26
CA ASN A 5 26.58 8.91 -7.42
C ASN A 5 27.18 8.89 -6.01
N GLU A 6 28.44 9.33 -5.83
CA GLU A 6 29.08 9.34 -4.51
C GLU A 6 28.44 10.36 -3.56
N HIS A 7 28.06 11.54 -4.06
CA HIS A 7 27.38 12.55 -3.24
C HIS A 7 25.92 12.22 -2.90
N ARG A 8 25.27 11.33 -3.65
CA ARG A 8 23.90 10.92 -3.36
C ARG A 8 23.79 9.97 -2.17
N ALA A 9 24.82 9.23 -1.84
CA ALA A 9 24.85 8.34 -0.68
C ALA A 9 24.75 9.08 0.66
N GLU A 10 25.04 10.38 0.67
CA GLU A 10 24.96 11.24 1.87
C GLU A 10 23.58 11.89 2.06
N LEU A 11 22.70 11.76 1.07
CA LEU A 11 21.37 12.36 1.12
C LEU A 11 20.32 11.36 1.62
N ALA A 12 19.33 11.86 2.35
CA ALA A 12 18.15 11.07 2.66
C ALA A 12 17.46 10.57 1.37
N SER A 13 16.93 9.36 1.40
CA SER A 13 16.29 8.72 0.23
C SER A 13 15.26 9.63 -0.45
N SER A 14 14.44 10.34 0.34
CA SER A 14 13.43 11.27 -0.19
C SER A 14 14.04 12.45 -0.95
N ALA A 15 15.18 13.00 -0.49
CA ALA A 15 15.88 14.07 -1.18
C ALA A 15 16.50 13.58 -2.50
N SER A 16 16.96 12.33 -2.54
CA SER A 16 17.57 11.71 -3.74
C SER A 16 16.61 11.52 -4.91
N PHE A 17 15.29 11.60 -4.65
CA PHE A 17 14.27 11.63 -5.71
C PHE A 17 14.14 12.99 -6.42
N ASN A 18 14.79 14.05 -5.90
CA ASN A 18 14.71 15.37 -6.53
C ASN A 18 15.66 15.43 -7.73
N PRO A 19 15.13 15.59 -8.97
CA PRO A 19 15.98 15.83 -10.13
C PRO A 19 16.60 17.23 -10.00
N PHE A 20 17.82 17.38 -10.49
CA PHE A 20 18.56 18.67 -10.48
C PHE A 20 18.81 19.25 -9.08
N ILE A 21 18.94 18.41 -8.08
CA ILE A 21 19.11 18.79 -6.68
C ILE A 21 20.24 19.81 -6.46
N ALA A 22 21.31 19.75 -7.25
CA ALA A 22 22.44 20.67 -7.18
C ALA A 22 22.12 22.09 -7.71
N HIS A 23 20.98 22.27 -8.36
CA HIS A 23 20.52 23.54 -8.93
C HIS A 23 19.39 24.20 -8.15
N ASP A 24 19.00 23.59 -7.03
CA ASP A 24 17.92 24.07 -6.18
C ASP A 24 18.47 24.58 -4.84
N SER A 25 17.71 25.43 -4.14
CA SER A 25 18.08 25.86 -2.80
C SER A 25 17.92 24.69 -1.81
N SER A 26 18.81 24.61 -0.82
CA SER A 26 18.78 23.55 0.20
C SER A 26 17.45 23.50 0.96
N ALA A 27 16.83 24.66 1.23
CA ALA A 27 15.54 24.75 1.90
C ALA A 27 14.41 24.12 1.04
N ARG A 28 14.38 24.38 -0.26
CA ARG A 28 13.38 23.81 -1.18
C ARG A 28 13.59 22.31 -1.40
N VAL A 29 14.82 21.85 -1.47
CA VAL A 29 15.14 20.42 -1.50
C VAL A 29 14.60 19.71 -0.25
N GLN A 30 14.81 20.30 0.92
CA GLN A 30 14.31 19.74 2.17
C GLN A 30 12.76 19.69 2.22
N MET A 31 12.08 20.75 1.75
CA MET A 31 10.63 20.79 1.64
C MET A 31 10.11 19.68 0.71
N MET A 32 10.69 19.55 -0.47
CA MET A 32 10.35 18.48 -1.43
C MET A 32 10.56 17.09 -0.81
N GLY A 33 11.68 16.87 -0.13
CA GLY A 33 11.97 15.62 0.55
C GLY A 33 10.94 15.29 1.65
N SER A 34 10.55 16.30 2.44
CA SER A 34 9.53 16.14 3.48
C SER A 34 8.15 15.82 2.90
N HIS A 35 7.74 16.53 1.85
CA HIS A 35 6.46 16.26 1.19
C HIS A 35 6.45 14.88 0.55
N LEU A 36 7.55 14.45 -0.06
CA LEU A 36 7.66 13.14 -0.68
C LEU A 36 7.57 12.00 0.34
N SER A 37 8.14 12.16 1.53
CA SER A 37 8.06 11.17 2.61
C SER A 37 6.63 10.99 3.14
N GLN A 38 5.76 11.98 2.92
CA GLN A 38 4.33 11.97 3.31
C GLN A 38 3.41 11.66 2.13
N ALA A 39 3.95 11.48 0.91
CA ALA A 39 3.15 11.22 -0.27
C ALA A 39 2.41 9.89 -0.18
N LEU A 40 1.15 9.89 -0.57
CA LEU A 40 0.33 8.69 -0.66
C LEU A 40 0.42 8.09 -2.07
N PRO A 41 0.41 6.76 -2.19
CA PRO A 41 0.39 6.12 -3.50
C PRO A 41 -0.94 6.40 -4.19
N VAL A 42 -0.88 6.99 -5.36
CA VAL A 42 -2.06 7.20 -6.21
C VAL A 42 -2.37 5.91 -6.96
N LYS A 43 -3.64 5.56 -7.04
CA LYS A 43 -4.09 4.49 -7.94
C LYS A 43 -3.71 4.86 -9.37
N ASP A 44 -3.28 4.01 -10.20
CA ASP A 44 -2.85 4.29 -11.58
C ASP A 44 -1.72 5.34 -11.69
N CYS A 45 -0.77 5.30 -10.75
CA CYS A 45 0.41 6.16 -10.79
C CYS A 45 1.21 6.00 -12.09
N GLN A 46 1.80 7.09 -12.56
CA GLN A 46 2.52 7.16 -13.83
C GLN A 46 4.05 7.16 -13.62
N PRO A 47 4.82 6.60 -14.58
CA PRO A 47 6.26 6.75 -14.56
C PRO A 47 6.66 8.22 -14.54
N ARG A 48 7.65 8.57 -13.75
CA ARG A 48 8.23 9.92 -13.75
C ARG A 48 8.91 10.19 -15.08
N ARG A 49 8.81 11.41 -15.57
CA ARG A 49 9.44 11.81 -16.85
C ARG A 49 10.94 11.98 -16.71
N ILE A 50 11.41 12.33 -15.52
CA ILE A 50 12.84 12.49 -15.21
C ILE A 50 13.16 11.58 -14.05
N LEU A 51 14.03 10.62 -14.29
CA LEU A 51 14.47 9.65 -13.30
C LEU A 51 15.82 10.09 -12.72
N THR A 52 15.99 9.89 -11.42
CA THR A 52 17.24 10.15 -10.72
C THR A 52 18.08 8.87 -10.55
N GLY A 53 17.49 7.71 -10.80
CA GLY A 53 18.04 6.39 -10.53
C GLY A 53 17.64 5.86 -9.16
N MET A 54 17.24 6.73 -8.23
CA MET A 54 16.78 6.34 -6.90
C MET A 54 15.46 5.57 -6.95
N GLU A 55 14.65 5.84 -7.94
CA GLU A 55 13.36 5.17 -8.14
C GLU A 55 13.50 3.65 -8.22
N ARG A 56 14.53 3.16 -8.92
CA ARG A 56 14.80 1.74 -9.09
C ARG A 56 15.38 1.11 -7.83
N GLU A 57 16.33 1.76 -7.21
CA GLU A 57 16.95 1.27 -5.97
C GLU A 57 15.94 1.19 -4.85
N PHE A 58 15.14 2.23 -4.69
CA PHE A 58 14.08 2.30 -3.70
C PHE A 58 12.99 1.25 -3.96
N GLY A 59 12.55 1.11 -5.21
CA GLY A 59 11.54 0.15 -5.60
C GLY A 59 11.95 -1.29 -5.31
N ARG A 60 13.19 -1.65 -5.60
CA ARG A 60 13.73 -2.98 -5.29
C ARG A 60 13.79 -3.27 -3.79
N ALA A 61 14.22 -2.29 -3.00
CA ALA A 61 14.42 -2.47 -1.57
C ALA A 61 13.12 -2.47 -0.75
N THR A 62 12.05 -1.86 -1.25
CA THR A 62 10.96 -1.46 -0.34
C THR A 62 9.60 -2.11 -0.65
N PHE A 63 9.29 -2.42 -1.89
CA PHE A 63 7.92 -2.76 -2.30
C PHE A 63 7.77 -4.09 -3.03
N ASN A 64 8.71 -4.99 -2.84
CA ASN A 64 8.62 -6.37 -3.27
C ASN A 64 8.56 -7.29 -2.05
N VAL A 65 7.80 -8.35 -2.17
CA VAL A 65 7.87 -9.50 -1.27
C VAL A 65 8.59 -10.60 -2.03
N GLU A 66 9.77 -10.98 -1.58
CA GLU A 66 10.63 -11.96 -2.26
C GLU A 66 11.20 -12.99 -1.29
N ILE A 67 11.61 -14.13 -1.82
CA ILE A 67 12.41 -15.11 -1.09
C ILE A 67 13.89 -14.75 -1.32
N PRO A 68 14.64 -14.40 -0.27
CA PRO A 68 15.99 -13.83 -0.42
C PRO A 68 17.09 -14.84 -0.75
N VAL A 69 16.81 -16.13 -0.63
CA VAL A 69 17.78 -17.23 -0.80
C VAL A 69 17.27 -18.26 -1.79
N ASP A 70 18.16 -19.12 -2.30
CA ASP A 70 17.75 -20.34 -2.99
C ASP A 70 17.06 -21.24 -1.96
N ALA A 71 15.82 -21.59 -2.21
CA ALA A 71 14.97 -22.21 -1.19
C ALA A 71 14.14 -23.36 -1.74
N GLU A 72 13.83 -24.29 -0.84
CA GLU A 72 12.79 -25.29 -1.03
C GLU A 72 11.55 -24.87 -0.22
N ILE A 73 10.41 -24.81 -0.85
CA ILE A 73 9.15 -24.46 -0.20
C ILE A 73 8.65 -25.65 0.60
N ILE A 74 8.47 -25.45 1.90
CA ILE A 74 8.01 -26.50 2.80
C ILE A 74 6.49 -26.47 2.93
N ASP A 75 5.92 -25.29 3.17
CA ASP A 75 4.47 -25.16 3.35
C ASP A 75 3.99 -23.75 3.01
N ILE A 76 2.68 -23.65 2.69
CA ILE A 76 2.01 -22.37 2.36
C ILE A 76 0.76 -22.28 3.22
N ILE A 77 0.80 -21.43 4.23
CA ILE A 77 -0.28 -21.26 5.20
C ILE A 77 -1.05 -19.98 4.86
N HIS A 78 -2.35 -20.13 4.64
CA HIS A 78 -3.26 -19.00 4.43
C HIS A 78 -3.95 -18.63 5.74
N LYS A 79 -3.68 -17.42 6.25
CA LYS A 79 -4.35 -16.83 7.41
C LYS A 79 -5.37 -15.80 6.93
N PHE A 80 -6.52 -15.75 7.59
CA PHE A 80 -7.56 -14.76 7.27
C PHE A 80 -7.99 -14.77 5.80
N THR A 81 -8.24 -15.97 5.30
CA THR A 81 -8.74 -16.14 3.94
C THR A 81 -10.07 -15.42 3.74
N ASP A 82 -10.34 -15.01 2.50
CA ASP A 82 -11.57 -14.31 2.10
C ASP A 82 -12.84 -15.16 2.25
N THR A 83 -12.76 -16.36 2.77
CA THR A 83 -13.93 -17.19 3.01
C THR A 83 -14.78 -16.59 4.11
N ALA A 84 -15.88 -15.99 3.71
CA ALA A 84 -16.93 -15.52 4.57
C ALA A 84 -17.57 -16.71 5.32
N GLY A 85 -17.01 -17.03 6.46
CA GLY A 85 -17.74 -17.74 7.50
C GLY A 85 -18.64 -16.73 8.19
N ALA A 86 -19.88 -17.07 8.43
CA ALA A 86 -20.83 -16.24 9.17
C ALA A 86 -20.17 -15.73 10.47
N GLY A 87 -20.01 -14.41 10.59
CA GLY A 87 -19.44 -13.74 11.77
C GLY A 87 -17.93 -13.49 11.76
N GLY A 88 -17.21 -13.74 10.68
CA GLY A 88 -15.77 -13.50 10.58
C GLY A 88 -15.41 -12.02 10.45
N ILE A 89 -14.60 -11.52 11.38
CA ILE A 89 -13.94 -10.21 11.21
C ILE A 89 -12.92 -10.36 10.07
N ARG A 90 -13.06 -9.56 9.02
CA ARG A 90 -12.04 -9.52 7.98
C ARG A 90 -10.80 -8.81 8.48
N ILE A 91 -9.75 -9.56 8.58
CA ILE A 91 -8.39 -9.06 8.75
C ILE A 91 -7.71 -9.17 7.40
N ASN A 92 -6.73 -8.29 7.14
CA ASN A 92 -5.91 -8.31 5.93
C ASN A 92 -5.45 -9.77 5.62
N PRO A 93 -5.87 -10.36 4.50
CA PRO A 93 -5.48 -11.72 4.16
C PRO A 93 -3.97 -11.85 4.09
N THR A 94 -3.44 -12.85 4.79
CA THR A 94 -2.00 -13.08 4.90
C THR A 94 -1.68 -14.50 4.45
N THR A 95 -0.65 -14.65 3.64
CA THR A 95 -0.06 -15.94 3.30
C THR A 95 1.31 -16.01 3.93
N VAL A 96 1.58 -17.05 4.71
CA VAL A 96 2.89 -17.36 5.27
C VAL A 96 3.50 -18.47 4.45
N ILE A 97 4.67 -18.24 3.91
CA ILE A 97 5.42 -19.20 3.09
C ILE A 97 6.59 -19.64 3.93
N ILE A 98 6.58 -20.90 4.32
CA ILE A 98 7.68 -21.54 5.05
C ILE A 98 8.60 -22.18 4.03
N TYR A 99 9.88 -21.88 4.13
CA TYR A 99 10.89 -22.42 3.23
C TYR A 99 12.14 -22.86 3.98
N MET A 100 12.92 -23.69 3.36
CA MET A 100 14.24 -24.13 3.81
C MET A 100 15.28 -23.54 2.87
N ASP A 101 16.28 -22.84 3.43
CA ASP A 101 17.45 -22.38 2.68
C ASP A 101 18.25 -23.58 2.16
N ALA A 102 18.41 -23.70 0.86
CA ALA A 102 19.09 -24.81 0.22
C ALA A 102 20.58 -24.94 0.58
N ARG A 103 21.20 -23.85 1.06
CA ARG A 103 22.61 -23.82 1.44
C ARG A 103 22.82 -24.18 2.91
N THR A 104 21.98 -23.67 3.79
CA THR A 104 22.16 -23.77 5.24
C THR A 104 21.28 -24.85 5.88
N ASN A 105 20.26 -25.33 5.16
CA ASN A 105 19.19 -26.22 5.65
C ASN A 105 18.42 -25.62 6.85
N GLN A 106 18.44 -24.31 6.99
CA GLN A 106 17.67 -23.61 8.02
C GLN A 106 16.27 -23.26 7.50
N PHE A 107 15.30 -23.38 8.39
CA PHE A 107 13.93 -22.96 8.08
C PHE A 107 13.76 -21.46 8.36
N ASP A 108 13.04 -20.81 7.46
CA ASP A 108 12.63 -19.41 7.61
C ASP A 108 11.25 -19.22 6.98
N ALA A 109 10.66 -18.06 7.15
CA ALA A 109 9.33 -17.77 6.62
C ALA A 109 9.21 -16.33 6.11
N VAL A 110 8.48 -16.19 5.01
CA VAL A 110 8.08 -14.88 4.47
C VAL A 110 6.58 -14.71 4.62
N GLU A 111 6.18 -13.58 5.18
CA GLU A 111 4.77 -13.18 5.24
C GLU A 111 4.40 -12.32 4.03
N PHE A 112 3.35 -12.73 3.33
CA PHE A 112 2.74 -11.99 2.25
C PHE A 112 1.38 -11.47 2.69
N ASN A 113 1.31 -10.19 3.02
CA ASN A 113 0.07 -9.50 3.32
C ASN A 113 -0.58 -8.98 2.03
N SER A 114 -1.89 -9.14 1.87
CA SER A 114 -2.57 -8.64 0.68
C SER A 114 -2.54 -7.11 0.59
N TYR A 115 -2.67 -6.44 1.74
CA TYR A 115 -2.62 -4.99 1.83
C TYR A 115 -1.41 -4.52 2.61
N HIS A 116 -0.69 -3.57 2.04
CA HIS A 116 0.43 -2.87 2.67
C HIS A 116 0.06 -1.44 3.01
N SER A 117 0.18 -1.07 4.29
CA SER A 117 -0.04 0.30 4.75
C SER A 117 1.27 1.09 4.67
N MET A 118 1.26 2.19 3.95
CA MET A 118 2.41 3.11 3.85
C MET A 118 2.33 4.22 4.89
N HIS A 119 1.13 4.79 5.09
CA HIS A 119 0.93 5.88 6.03
C HIS A 119 -0.46 5.77 6.64
N GLN A 120 -0.53 5.59 7.95
CA GLN A 120 -1.78 5.34 8.67
C GLN A 120 -2.57 4.20 8.01
N SER A 121 -3.78 4.49 7.50
CA SER A 121 -4.64 3.52 6.81
C SER A 121 -4.50 3.54 5.29
N PHE A 122 -3.66 4.42 4.74
CA PHE A 122 -3.45 4.53 3.30
C PHE A 122 -2.31 3.64 2.84
N GLY A 123 -2.49 3.01 1.69
CA GLY A 123 -1.51 2.10 1.12
C GLY A 123 -1.98 1.49 -0.19
N PHE A 124 -1.59 0.27 -0.43
CA PHE A 124 -1.93 -0.45 -1.65
C PHE A 124 -2.09 -1.95 -1.41
N ASN A 125 -2.79 -2.61 -2.32
CA ASN A 125 -2.81 -4.07 -2.37
C ASN A 125 -1.65 -4.57 -3.23
N PHE A 126 -0.90 -5.54 -2.74
CA PHE A 126 0.12 -6.21 -3.55
C PHE A 126 -0.50 -6.96 -4.72
N VAL A 127 0.17 -6.89 -5.85
CA VAL A 127 -0.13 -7.73 -7.02
C VAL A 127 0.65 -9.03 -6.90
N ARG A 128 -0.05 -10.16 -6.83
CA ARG A 128 0.57 -11.48 -6.83
C ARG A 128 1.22 -11.75 -8.18
N THR A 129 2.49 -12.11 -8.16
CA THR A 129 3.22 -12.50 -9.37
C THR A 129 2.78 -13.88 -9.89
N GLN A 130 3.22 -14.23 -11.08
CA GLN A 130 3.01 -15.60 -11.60
C GLN A 130 3.74 -16.64 -10.74
N ALA A 131 4.92 -16.29 -10.21
CA ALA A 131 5.65 -17.18 -9.29
C ALA A 131 4.81 -17.51 -8.06
N MET A 132 4.19 -16.51 -7.42
CA MET A 132 3.30 -16.72 -6.27
C MET A 132 2.06 -17.55 -6.60
N ARG A 133 1.47 -17.36 -7.80
CA ARG A 133 0.28 -18.11 -8.19
C ARG A 133 0.57 -19.60 -8.45
N ASN A 134 1.78 -19.89 -8.90
CA ASN A 134 2.22 -21.24 -9.23
C ASN A 134 2.98 -21.91 -8.08
N LEU A 135 3.18 -21.19 -6.97
CA LEU A 135 3.94 -21.72 -5.84
C LEU A 135 3.28 -22.98 -5.24
N ARG A 136 4.09 -23.99 -4.96
CA ARG A 136 3.65 -25.26 -4.37
C ARG A 136 4.67 -25.72 -3.32
N PRO A 137 4.22 -26.48 -2.30
CA PRO A 137 5.14 -27.22 -1.44
C PRO A 137 6.06 -28.13 -2.25
N GLU A 138 7.25 -28.40 -1.72
CA GLU A 138 8.33 -29.20 -2.34
C GLU A 138 8.93 -28.59 -3.62
N GLN A 139 8.61 -27.35 -3.93
CA GLN A 139 9.15 -26.65 -5.09
C GLN A 139 10.45 -25.93 -4.71
N SER A 140 11.52 -26.16 -5.50
CA SER A 140 12.74 -25.34 -5.42
C SER A 140 12.58 -24.06 -6.20
N ILE A 141 12.97 -22.94 -5.60
CA ILE A 141 12.91 -21.60 -6.21
C ILE A 141 14.24 -20.87 -6.00
N PRO A 142 14.68 -20.07 -6.98
CA PRO A 142 15.93 -19.30 -6.87
C PRO A 142 15.79 -18.09 -5.95
N ALA A 143 16.91 -17.67 -5.38
CA ALA A 143 17.03 -16.42 -4.63
C ALA A 143 16.52 -15.21 -5.42
N GLY A 144 15.86 -14.28 -4.74
CA GLY A 144 15.29 -13.09 -5.36
C GLY A 144 13.98 -13.36 -6.13
N THR A 145 13.35 -14.52 -5.96
CA THR A 145 12.03 -14.79 -6.54
C THR A 145 10.99 -13.88 -5.93
N VAL A 146 10.46 -12.93 -6.73
CA VAL A 146 9.44 -11.99 -6.31
C VAL A 146 8.07 -12.64 -6.30
N LEU A 147 7.44 -12.69 -5.15
CA LEU A 147 6.12 -13.28 -4.92
C LEU A 147 5.00 -12.25 -4.99
N GLY A 148 5.26 -11.06 -4.47
CA GLY A 148 4.34 -9.95 -4.48
C GLY A 148 5.00 -8.66 -4.91
N ARG A 149 4.27 -7.85 -5.67
CA ARG A 149 4.77 -6.60 -6.21
C ARG A 149 3.80 -5.47 -5.92
N SER A 150 4.32 -4.33 -5.53
CA SER A 150 3.51 -3.12 -5.41
C SER A 150 3.00 -2.66 -6.77
N PRO A 151 1.74 -2.22 -6.88
CA PRO A 151 1.24 -1.60 -8.11
C PRO A 151 1.89 -0.24 -8.41
N THR A 152 2.66 0.30 -7.46
CA THR A 152 3.44 1.52 -7.64
C THR A 152 4.76 1.30 -8.39
N LEU A 153 5.15 0.06 -8.67
CA LEU A 153 6.33 -0.26 -9.45
C LEU A 153 5.98 -0.43 -10.93
N ASP A 154 6.87 0.02 -11.81
CA ASP A 154 6.80 -0.32 -13.23
C ASP A 154 7.52 -1.65 -13.52
N ASP A 155 7.53 -2.07 -14.78
CA ASP A 155 8.14 -3.35 -15.20
C ASP A 155 9.66 -3.39 -15.02
N GLN A 156 10.28 -2.26 -14.72
CA GLN A 156 11.72 -2.12 -14.51
C GLN A 156 12.07 -1.88 -13.02
N ASP A 157 11.11 -2.08 -12.12
CA ASP A 157 11.19 -1.82 -10.68
C ASP A 157 11.35 -0.34 -10.30
N ASN A 158 11.04 0.60 -11.20
CA ASN A 158 11.05 2.00 -10.82
C ASN A 158 9.81 2.35 -10.01
N TYR A 159 10.03 2.98 -8.88
CA TYR A 159 8.96 3.48 -8.02
C TYR A 159 8.23 4.66 -8.65
N ARG A 160 6.91 4.57 -8.74
CA ARG A 160 6.00 5.61 -9.23
C ARG A 160 5.15 6.13 -8.08
N ILE A 161 5.11 7.44 -7.90
CA ILE A 161 4.41 8.05 -6.76
C ILE A 161 3.06 8.62 -7.12
N GLY A 162 2.95 9.26 -8.30
CA GLY A 162 1.79 10.07 -8.62
C GLY A 162 1.52 10.16 -10.11
N LEU A 163 0.99 11.29 -10.53
CA LEU A 163 0.58 11.56 -11.90
C LEU A 163 1.44 12.67 -12.50
N ASN A 164 1.75 12.57 -13.79
CA ASN A 164 2.32 13.69 -14.55
C ASN A 164 1.21 14.66 -14.91
N VAL A 165 1.28 15.88 -14.43
CA VAL A 165 0.27 16.91 -14.66
C VAL A 165 0.85 18.11 -15.40
N LYS A 166 0.03 18.80 -16.18
CA LYS A 166 0.35 20.13 -16.67
C LYS A 166 0.00 21.12 -15.57
N SER A 167 0.95 21.95 -15.18
CA SER A 167 0.75 22.96 -14.15
C SER A 167 1.16 24.34 -14.67
N ALA A 168 0.50 25.36 -14.17
CA ALA A 168 0.88 26.74 -14.33
C ALA A 168 1.15 27.35 -12.95
N PHE A 169 2.19 28.12 -12.83
CA PHE A 169 2.56 28.83 -11.62
C PHE A 169 2.24 30.32 -11.83
N MET A 170 1.54 30.90 -10.88
CA MET A 170 1.24 32.34 -10.91
C MET A 170 1.33 32.91 -9.50
N SER A 171 1.71 34.18 -9.42
CA SER A 171 1.60 34.94 -8.20
C SER A 171 0.30 35.73 -8.22
N ILE A 172 -0.51 35.58 -7.17
CA ILE A 172 -1.76 36.31 -7.00
C ILE A 172 -1.63 37.19 -5.77
N PRO A 173 -1.92 38.48 -5.86
CA PRO A 173 -1.87 39.38 -4.69
C PRO A 173 -2.76 38.85 -3.56
N GLY A 174 -2.23 38.86 -2.34
CA GLY A 174 -2.94 38.39 -1.14
C GLY A 174 -2.97 36.87 -0.93
N VAL A 175 -2.31 36.07 -1.81
CA VAL A 175 -2.13 34.63 -1.62
C VAL A 175 -0.67 34.37 -1.24
N THR A 176 -0.49 33.65 -0.15
CA THR A 176 0.80 33.12 0.27
C THR A 176 1.08 31.78 -0.42
N GLU A 177 2.26 31.18 -0.18
CA GLU A 177 2.66 29.89 -0.73
C GLU A 177 1.64 28.77 -0.41
N ASP A 178 1.70 27.67 -1.17
CA ASP A 178 1.01 26.40 -0.96
C ASP A 178 -0.48 26.34 -1.35
N GLY A 179 -0.99 27.33 -2.09
CA GLY A 179 -2.32 27.26 -2.67
C GLY A 179 -2.33 26.42 -3.97
N PHE A 180 -3.28 25.47 -4.08
CA PHE A 180 -3.49 24.67 -5.27
C PHE A 180 -4.92 24.84 -5.80
N ILE A 181 -5.03 25.10 -7.10
CA ILE A 181 -6.29 24.98 -7.82
C ILE A 181 -6.19 23.74 -8.70
N VAL A 182 -7.04 22.77 -8.46
CA VAL A 182 -6.99 21.46 -9.12
C VAL A 182 -8.25 21.28 -9.97
N SER A 183 -8.10 20.82 -11.20
CA SER A 183 -9.25 20.51 -12.05
C SER A 183 -10.05 19.34 -11.48
N GLU A 184 -11.37 19.36 -11.68
CA GLU A 184 -12.26 18.28 -11.24
C GLU A 184 -11.85 16.92 -11.85
N SER A 185 -11.40 16.93 -13.11
CA SER A 185 -10.91 15.71 -13.78
C SER A 185 -9.65 15.13 -13.12
N LEU A 186 -8.75 15.97 -12.63
CA LEU A 186 -7.57 15.52 -11.90
C LEU A 186 -7.97 15.00 -10.52
N CYS A 187 -8.88 15.66 -9.80
CA CYS A 187 -9.40 15.19 -8.51
C CYS A 187 -9.94 13.75 -8.61
N LYS A 188 -10.70 13.45 -9.67
CA LYS A 188 -11.25 12.11 -9.92
C LYS A 188 -10.17 11.03 -10.14
N ARG A 189 -8.99 11.43 -10.61
CA ARG A 189 -7.84 10.54 -10.83
C ARG A 189 -6.92 10.42 -9.61
N MET A 190 -6.88 11.44 -8.75
CA MET A 190 -6.05 11.44 -7.55
C MET A 190 -6.73 10.66 -6.42
N THR A 191 -6.82 9.35 -6.60
CA THR A 191 -7.42 8.42 -5.64
C THR A 191 -6.37 7.48 -5.07
N THR A 192 -6.57 7.05 -3.85
CA THR A 192 -5.70 6.07 -3.18
C THR A 192 -6.54 5.01 -2.47
N THR A 193 -5.90 3.90 -2.11
CA THR A 193 -6.55 2.83 -1.35
C THR A 193 -6.39 3.08 0.14
N CYS A 194 -7.45 2.88 0.90
CA CYS A 194 -7.46 3.03 2.34
C CYS A 194 -8.15 1.82 2.99
N ILE A 195 -7.57 1.29 4.06
CA ILE A 195 -8.23 0.33 4.94
C ILE A 195 -8.45 0.99 6.29
N LYS A 196 -9.71 1.11 6.70
CA LYS A 196 -10.09 1.52 8.04
C LYS A 196 -10.52 0.30 8.83
N LYS A 197 -9.94 0.09 10.00
CA LYS A 197 -10.35 -0.94 10.94
C LYS A 197 -11.14 -0.28 12.06
N THR A 198 -12.39 -0.70 12.21
CA THR A 198 -13.23 -0.31 13.34
C THR A 198 -13.60 -1.56 14.11
N SER A 199 -13.40 -1.54 15.42
CA SER A 199 -13.76 -2.65 16.29
C SER A 199 -14.88 -2.19 17.21
N PHE A 200 -15.89 -3.02 17.35
CA PHE A 200 -16.97 -2.83 18.30
C PHE A 200 -17.31 -4.19 18.91
N SER A 201 -17.78 -4.17 20.14
CA SER A 201 -18.15 -5.36 20.87
C SER A 201 -19.60 -5.25 21.35
N TRP A 202 -20.28 -6.36 21.39
CA TRP A 202 -21.63 -6.48 21.94
C TRP A 202 -21.69 -7.67 22.88
N GLY A 203 -22.73 -7.71 23.71
CA GLY A 203 -22.89 -8.75 24.72
C GLY A 203 -24.20 -8.59 25.47
N LYS A 204 -24.24 -8.98 26.74
CA LYS A 204 -25.48 -9.04 27.54
C LYS A 204 -26.28 -7.71 27.61
N THR A 205 -25.60 -6.57 27.54
CA THR A 205 -26.22 -5.23 27.67
C THR A 205 -26.28 -4.43 26.39
N TRP A 206 -25.58 -4.85 25.35
CA TRP A 206 -25.54 -4.18 24.06
C TRP A 206 -25.88 -5.14 22.95
N TYR A 207 -26.75 -4.75 22.03
CA TYR A 207 -27.06 -5.54 20.84
C TYR A 207 -27.04 -4.67 19.58
N PRO A 208 -26.59 -5.22 18.45
CA PRO A 208 -26.60 -4.50 17.19
C PRO A 208 -28.03 -4.38 16.63
N LEU A 209 -28.34 -3.23 16.06
CA LEU A 209 -29.61 -3.00 15.39
C LEU A 209 -29.56 -3.49 13.94
N ASN A 210 -30.71 -3.80 13.37
CA ASN A 210 -30.86 -4.21 11.98
C ASN A 210 -30.66 -3.02 11.03
N LEU A 211 -29.41 -2.70 10.68
CA LEU A 211 -29.07 -1.51 9.91
C LEU A 211 -29.07 -1.71 8.40
N TYR A 212 -28.71 -2.93 7.94
CA TYR A 212 -28.56 -3.30 6.53
C TYR A 212 -29.57 -4.36 6.11
N GLY A 213 -30.42 -4.83 7.00
CA GLY A 213 -31.47 -5.82 6.75
C GLY A 213 -32.84 -5.18 6.53
N ASP A 214 -33.82 -6.02 6.43
CA ASP A 214 -35.25 -5.70 6.29
C ASP A 214 -36.07 -6.34 7.42
N GLU A 215 -37.40 -6.31 7.32
CA GLU A 215 -38.30 -6.90 8.32
C GLU A 215 -38.16 -8.41 8.45
N LYS A 216 -37.67 -9.11 7.43
CA LYS A 216 -37.51 -10.55 7.36
C LYS A 216 -36.10 -11.03 7.62
N ASN A 217 -35.13 -10.20 7.32
CA ASN A 217 -33.70 -10.55 7.38
C ASN A 217 -32.97 -9.62 8.33
N TYR A 218 -32.45 -10.17 9.41
CA TYR A 218 -31.61 -9.43 10.34
C TYR A 218 -30.18 -9.33 9.81
N LYS A 219 -29.76 -8.10 9.48
CA LYS A 219 -28.42 -7.80 8.95
C LYS A 219 -27.87 -6.53 9.61
N PRO A 220 -27.19 -6.67 10.74
CA PRO A 220 -26.72 -5.50 11.51
C PRO A 220 -25.50 -4.80 10.90
N MET A 221 -24.78 -5.45 10.01
CA MET A 221 -23.56 -4.96 9.36
C MET A 221 -23.58 -5.28 7.87
N PRO A 222 -22.84 -4.53 7.05
CA PRO A 222 -22.71 -4.86 5.63
C PRO A 222 -21.92 -6.16 5.44
N ASP A 223 -22.27 -6.89 4.39
CA ASP A 223 -21.49 -8.02 3.91
C ASP A 223 -20.31 -7.52 3.07
N ILE A 224 -19.50 -8.48 2.71
CA ILE A 224 -18.36 -8.25 1.87
C ILE A 224 -18.80 -7.87 0.45
N GLY A 225 -18.31 -6.72 -0.02
CA GLY A 225 -18.70 -6.15 -1.31
C GLY A 225 -19.92 -5.24 -1.24
N ASP A 226 -20.61 -5.18 -0.10
CA ASP A 226 -21.69 -4.22 0.08
C ASP A 226 -21.20 -2.79 0.07
N ARG A 227 -21.98 -1.93 -0.53
CA ARG A 227 -21.78 -0.49 -0.42
C ARG A 227 -22.13 -0.02 0.99
N ILE A 228 -21.22 0.73 1.60
CA ILE A 228 -21.49 1.42 2.87
C ILE A 228 -22.55 2.50 2.61
N ARG A 229 -23.44 2.70 3.57
CA ARG A 229 -24.45 3.76 3.56
C ARG A 229 -23.81 5.14 3.37
N ASP A 230 -24.54 6.03 2.73
CA ASP A 230 -24.04 7.39 2.42
C ASP A 230 -23.80 8.23 3.69
N ASP A 231 -24.45 7.88 4.81
CA ASP A 231 -24.21 8.47 6.13
C ASP A 231 -22.96 7.91 6.84
N GLY A 232 -22.30 6.92 6.25
CA GLY A 232 -21.08 6.29 6.77
C GLY A 232 -21.30 5.31 7.93
N LEU A 233 -22.56 5.00 8.31
CA LEU A 233 -22.84 4.06 9.39
C LEU A 233 -22.54 2.63 8.97
N ILE A 234 -21.73 1.93 9.75
CA ILE A 234 -21.37 0.53 9.55
C ILE A 234 -22.15 -0.38 10.49
N CYS A 235 -22.33 0.06 11.74
CA CYS A 235 -23.07 -0.67 12.76
C CYS A 235 -23.68 0.30 13.76
N THR A 236 -24.82 -0.05 14.30
CA THR A 236 -25.47 0.69 15.39
C THR A 236 -25.74 -0.27 16.54
N LEU A 237 -25.34 0.13 17.73
CA LEU A 237 -25.56 -0.64 18.95
C LEU A 237 -26.59 0.05 19.85
N ARG A 238 -27.49 -0.72 20.42
CA ARG A 238 -28.44 -0.24 21.42
C ARG A 238 -28.19 -0.91 22.75
N ARG A 239 -28.28 -0.13 23.82
CA ARG A 239 -28.21 -0.62 25.19
C ARG A 239 -29.58 -1.13 25.65
N MET A 240 -29.61 -2.27 26.35
CA MET A 240 -30.87 -2.95 26.73
C MET A 240 -31.58 -2.31 27.93
N ASP A 241 -30.86 -1.48 28.69
CA ASP A 241 -31.34 -0.84 29.92
C ASP A 241 -31.76 0.65 29.71
N GLN A 242 -31.94 1.06 28.47
CA GLN A 242 -32.41 2.39 28.07
C GLN A 242 -33.61 2.37 27.14
#